data_743e77d37f398cae39e078dcf7bbfded
#
_entry.id   743e77d37f398cae39e078dcf7bbfded
#
_cell.length_a   1.000
_cell.length_b   1.000
_cell.length_c   1.000
_cell.angle_alpha   90.00
_cell.angle_beta   90.00
_cell.angle_gamma   90.00
#
_symmetry.space_group_name_H-M   'P 1'
#
loop_
_entity.id
_entity.type
_entity.pdbx_description
1 polymer ?
#
loop_
_entity_poly.entity_id
_entity_poly.type
_entity_poly.pdbx_seq_one_letter_code
_entity_poly.pdbx_strand_id
1 'polypeptide(L)'
;MYCIIQEVELKKENTYGEYKELEAYFTSWVIDGVEGGTYGYRYTGDRFKRPIKKAYKISIHKSYRENGKVKKKQWVICTMRYYDIACTWGSWIGDYCNLKAKCEAIGITEDELCKLVYEKLDPLVEKIEKEYQQTEEYKTHEKHRKIIDKYLEDKSKFEEIYGSNSYDKCYDVFGILRNSELLESIKRQYESAKEYQRSYYENFNSNYK
;
A
#
# COMPACT_ATOMS: atom_id res chain seq x y z
N MET A 1 32.67 -15.70 -0.19
CA MET A 1 31.28 -16.18 -0.19
C MET A 1 30.55 -15.53 -1.36
N TYR A 2 29.48 -16.12 -1.85
CA TYR A 2 28.68 -15.59 -2.96
C TYR A 2 27.23 -16.01 -2.81
N CYS A 3 26.31 -15.21 -3.35
CA CYS A 3 24.89 -15.48 -3.36
C CYS A 3 24.50 -16.22 -4.65
N ILE A 4 23.60 -17.18 -4.52
CA ILE A 4 22.90 -17.82 -5.63
C ILE A 4 21.39 -17.62 -5.41
N ILE A 5 20.73 -17.14 -6.45
CA ILE A 5 19.26 -17.12 -6.54
C ILE A 5 18.85 -18.17 -7.56
N GLN A 6 18.08 -19.14 -7.11
CA GLN A 6 17.61 -20.25 -7.94
C GLN A 6 16.10 -20.12 -8.14
N GLU A 7 15.66 -20.06 -9.39
CA GLU A 7 14.24 -20.17 -9.72
C GLU A 7 13.75 -21.60 -9.39
N VAL A 8 12.62 -21.69 -8.69
CA VAL A 8 11.97 -22.93 -8.32
C VAL A 8 10.48 -22.86 -8.64
N GLU A 9 9.88 -23.97 -9.02
CA GLU A 9 8.46 -24.05 -9.29
C GLU A 9 7.67 -24.37 -8.02
N LEU A 10 6.55 -23.68 -7.81
CA LEU A 10 5.64 -23.93 -6.69
C LEU A 10 4.65 -25.03 -7.04
N LYS A 11 4.50 -26.00 -6.16
CA LYS A 11 3.58 -27.14 -6.34
C LYS A 11 2.11 -26.77 -6.25
N LYS A 12 1.78 -25.73 -5.46
CA LYS A 12 0.39 -25.27 -5.27
C LYS A 12 0.10 -24.05 -6.12
N GLU A 13 -1.08 -24.04 -6.71
CA GLU A 13 -1.58 -22.81 -7.35
C GLU A 13 -1.65 -21.72 -6.32
N ASN A 14 -1.08 -20.60 -6.67
CA ASN A 14 -1.26 -19.45 -5.83
C ASN A 14 -2.44 -18.67 -6.39
N THR A 15 -3.38 -18.65 -5.66
CA THR A 15 -4.29 -17.70 -5.08
C THR A 15 -4.51 -16.44 -5.92
N TYR A 16 -5.58 -15.88 -5.65
CA TYR A 16 -6.16 -14.70 -6.23
C TYR A 16 -5.33 -13.47 -5.87
N GLY A 17 -5.20 -12.58 -6.82
CA GLY A 17 -4.61 -11.27 -6.67
C GLY A 17 -5.59 -10.24 -6.10
N GLU A 18 -5.41 -9.00 -6.51
CA GLU A 18 -6.28 -7.89 -6.13
C GLU A 18 -7.67 -8.01 -6.74
N TYR A 19 -8.63 -7.27 -6.18
CA TYR A 19 -9.97 -7.17 -6.74
C TYR A 19 -9.98 -6.31 -8.00
N LYS A 20 -10.86 -6.67 -8.94
CA LYS A 20 -10.97 -6.00 -10.23
C LYS A 20 -11.72 -4.68 -10.17
N GLU A 21 -12.55 -4.48 -9.15
CA GLU A 21 -13.49 -3.38 -9.07
C GLU A 21 -13.28 -2.56 -7.80
N LEU A 22 -13.51 -1.27 -7.89
CA LEU A 22 -13.61 -0.32 -6.80
C LEU A 22 -15.03 0.20 -6.76
N GLU A 23 -15.70 0.09 -5.63
CA GLU A 23 -17.10 0.48 -5.45
C GLU A 23 -17.21 1.51 -4.33
N ALA A 24 -18.04 2.53 -4.57
CA ALA A 24 -18.50 3.43 -3.51
C ALA A 24 -19.66 2.76 -2.76
N TYR A 25 -19.68 2.88 -1.44
CA TYR A 25 -20.79 2.42 -0.63
C TYR A 25 -21.18 3.48 0.41
N PHE A 26 -22.40 3.41 0.89
CA PHE A 26 -22.92 4.30 1.92
C PHE A 26 -23.10 3.53 3.23
N THR A 27 -22.58 4.08 4.32
CA THR A 27 -22.79 3.56 5.66
C THR A 27 -23.68 4.56 6.42
N SER A 28 -24.84 4.13 6.87
CA SER A 28 -25.71 4.89 7.74
C SER A 28 -25.52 4.48 9.20
N TRP A 29 -25.75 5.42 10.09
CA TRP A 29 -25.80 5.19 11.54
C TRP A 29 -26.92 6.02 12.19
N VAL A 30 -27.37 5.57 13.37
CA VAL A 30 -28.26 6.33 14.24
C VAL A 30 -27.56 6.48 15.58
N ILE A 31 -27.29 7.70 16.00
CA ILE A 31 -26.72 8.01 17.33
C ILE A 31 -27.66 8.98 18.02
N ASP A 32 -28.16 8.59 19.21
CA ASP A 32 -29.08 9.38 20.02
C ASP A 32 -30.32 9.87 19.24
N GLY A 33 -30.84 9.04 18.34
CA GLY A 33 -32.01 9.35 17.50
C GLY A 33 -31.71 10.25 16.28
N VAL A 34 -30.47 10.63 16.08
CA VAL A 34 -30.01 11.39 14.90
C VAL A 34 -29.48 10.44 13.86
N GLU A 35 -30.10 10.43 12.68
CA GLU A 35 -29.65 9.67 11.53
C GLU A 35 -28.48 10.39 10.82
N GLY A 36 -27.48 9.63 10.46
CA GLY A 36 -26.34 10.12 9.69
C GLY A 36 -25.78 9.04 8.77
N GLY A 37 -24.81 9.41 7.94
CA GLY A 37 -24.13 8.47 7.08
C GLY A 37 -22.96 9.11 6.36
N THR A 38 -22.04 8.25 5.91
CA THR A 38 -20.88 8.65 5.10
C THR A 38 -20.70 7.70 3.92
N TYR A 39 -20.14 8.24 2.86
CA TYR A 39 -19.68 7.44 1.73
C TYR A 39 -18.25 6.96 2.00
N GLY A 40 -18.02 5.70 1.71
CA GLY A 40 -16.71 5.07 1.73
C GLY A 40 -16.45 4.32 0.44
N TYR A 41 -15.36 3.59 0.40
CA TYR A 41 -15.06 2.71 -0.74
C TYR A 41 -14.64 1.33 -0.28
N ARG A 42 -14.83 0.35 -1.14
CA ARG A 42 -14.35 -1.02 -0.96
C ARG A 42 -13.91 -1.61 -2.29
N TYR A 43 -13.01 -2.55 -2.21
CA TYR A 43 -12.65 -3.38 -3.34
C TYR A 43 -13.63 -4.55 -3.45
N THR A 44 -14.13 -4.81 -4.66
CA THR A 44 -15.19 -5.79 -4.91
C THR A 44 -15.03 -6.51 -6.24
N GLY A 45 -15.98 -7.38 -6.56
CA GLY A 45 -15.98 -8.17 -7.78
C GLY A 45 -15.06 -9.38 -7.72
N ASP A 46 -14.71 -9.90 -8.88
CA ASP A 46 -13.76 -11.00 -9.02
C ASP A 46 -12.34 -10.55 -8.68
N ARG A 47 -11.54 -11.48 -8.22
CA ARG A 47 -10.10 -11.26 -8.02
C ARG A 47 -9.32 -11.68 -9.26
N PHE A 48 -8.20 -10.99 -9.52
CA PHE A 48 -7.28 -11.39 -10.58
C PHE A 48 -6.71 -12.79 -10.30
N LYS A 49 -6.60 -13.61 -11.33
CA LYS A 49 -5.89 -14.89 -11.25
C LYS A 49 -4.38 -14.66 -11.39
N ARG A 50 -3.61 -15.27 -10.53
CA ARG A 50 -2.15 -15.20 -10.51
C ARG A 50 -1.54 -16.51 -11.01
N PRO A 51 -1.33 -16.68 -12.32
CA PRO A 51 -0.94 -17.98 -12.90
C PRO A 51 0.54 -18.33 -12.72
N ILE A 52 1.40 -17.35 -12.37
CA ILE A 52 2.85 -17.58 -12.28
C ILE A 52 3.18 -18.34 -11.00
N LYS A 53 3.64 -19.58 -11.17
CA LYS A 53 4.02 -20.50 -10.08
C LYS A 53 5.51 -20.48 -9.77
N LYS A 54 6.16 -19.34 -9.91
CA LYS A 54 7.59 -19.19 -9.67
C LYS A 54 7.89 -18.69 -8.27
N ALA A 55 8.98 -19.18 -7.72
CA ALA A 55 9.61 -18.63 -6.51
C ALA A 55 11.13 -18.64 -6.69
N TYR A 56 11.81 -17.86 -5.86
CA TYR A 56 13.24 -17.64 -5.92
C TYR A 56 13.86 -18.03 -4.57
N LYS A 57 14.60 -19.13 -4.58
CA LYS A 57 15.35 -19.62 -3.43
C LYS A 57 16.67 -18.91 -3.35
N ILE A 58 16.87 -18.12 -2.30
CA ILE A 58 18.07 -17.33 -2.05
C ILE A 58 18.97 -18.13 -1.11
N SER A 59 20.23 -18.30 -1.49
CA SER A 59 21.21 -19.06 -0.70
C SER A 59 22.61 -18.47 -0.80
N ILE A 60 23.34 -18.53 0.32
CA ILE A 60 24.75 -18.16 0.40
C ILE A 60 25.60 -19.43 0.30
N HIS A 61 26.64 -19.35 -0.49
CA HIS A 61 27.57 -20.45 -0.74
C HIS A 61 29.00 -20.04 -0.37
N LYS A 62 29.72 -21.00 0.22
CA LYS A 62 31.14 -20.86 0.54
C LYS A 62 31.88 -22.10 0.04
N SER A 63 32.89 -21.89 -0.81
CA SER A 63 33.82 -22.95 -1.18
C SER A 63 35.05 -22.91 -0.26
N TYR A 64 35.50 -24.06 0.21
CA TYR A 64 36.69 -24.20 1.03
C TYR A 64 37.45 -25.50 0.69
N ARG A 65 38.70 -25.58 1.05
CA ARG A 65 39.51 -26.78 0.87
C ARG A 65 39.66 -27.52 2.19
N GLU A 66 39.41 -28.82 2.14
CA GLU A 66 39.62 -29.71 3.30
C GLU A 66 40.27 -31.00 2.80
N ASN A 67 41.38 -31.38 3.35
CA ASN A 67 42.18 -32.56 2.96
C ASN A 67 42.47 -32.61 1.43
N GLY A 68 42.83 -31.44 0.87
CA GLY A 68 43.15 -31.31 -0.56
C GLY A 68 41.94 -31.29 -1.51
N LYS A 69 40.74 -31.58 -1.03
CA LYS A 69 39.49 -31.56 -1.81
C LYS A 69 38.70 -30.28 -1.60
N VAL A 70 38.12 -29.77 -2.70
CA VAL A 70 37.21 -28.62 -2.66
C VAL A 70 35.86 -29.11 -2.14
N LYS A 71 35.42 -28.49 -1.02
CA LYS A 71 34.10 -28.68 -0.44
C LYS A 71 33.28 -27.40 -0.58
N LYS A 72 31.96 -27.55 -0.58
CA LYS A 72 31.00 -26.42 -0.63
C LYS A 72 30.06 -26.52 0.58
N LYS A 73 29.82 -25.38 1.18
CA LYS A 73 28.78 -25.25 2.21
C LYS A 73 27.73 -24.26 1.69
N GLN A 74 26.48 -24.57 1.94
CA GLN A 74 25.32 -23.77 1.52
C GLN A 74 24.43 -23.48 2.71
N TRP A 75 23.96 -22.24 2.79
CA TRP A 75 22.93 -21.80 3.73
C TRP A 75 21.77 -21.21 2.93
N VAL A 76 20.59 -21.76 3.13
CA VAL A 76 19.35 -21.20 2.57
C VAL A 76 18.94 -20.02 3.42
N ILE A 77 18.82 -18.87 2.82
CA ILE A 77 18.36 -17.64 3.49
C ILE A 77 16.84 -17.65 3.55
N CYS A 78 16.20 -17.54 2.39
CA CYS A 78 14.74 -17.54 2.27
C CYS A 78 14.29 -18.04 0.90
N THR A 79 12.98 -18.10 0.72
CA THR A 79 12.36 -18.31 -0.60
C THR A 79 11.27 -17.27 -0.77
N MET A 80 11.34 -16.46 -1.81
CA MET A 80 10.39 -15.41 -2.14
C MET A 80 9.59 -15.82 -3.36
N ARG A 81 8.27 -15.64 -3.33
CA ARG A 81 7.41 -15.95 -4.48
C ARG A 81 7.46 -14.80 -5.49
N TYR A 82 7.19 -15.11 -6.75
CA TYR A 82 7.12 -14.09 -7.80
C TYR A 82 6.22 -12.91 -7.41
N TYR A 83 5.01 -13.18 -6.93
CA TYR A 83 4.07 -12.12 -6.56
C TYR A 83 4.40 -11.40 -5.25
N ASP A 84 5.15 -12.02 -4.35
CA ASP A 84 5.66 -11.34 -3.16
C ASP A 84 6.66 -10.25 -3.59
N ILE A 85 7.53 -10.57 -4.55
CA ILE A 85 8.46 -9.60 -5.13
C ILE A 85 7.73 -8.54 -5.95
N ALA A 86 6.78 -8.96 -6.81
CA ALA A 86 6.09 -8.08 -7.75
C ALA A 86 5.17 -7.06 -7.08
N CYS A 87 4.54 -7.43 -5.94
CA CYS A 87 3.47 -6.67 -5.32
C CYS A 87 3.86 -6.01 -4.00
N THR A 88 5.01 -6.36 -3.42
CA THR A 88 5.47 -5.78 -2.16
C THR A 88 6.33 -4.54 -2.39
N TRP A 89 6.24 -3.62 -1.43
CA TRP A 89 6.98 -2.36 -1.39
C TRP A 89 8.48 -2.55 -1.06
N GLY A 90 9.11 -3.42 -1.76
CA GLY A 90 10.50 -3.80 -1.58
C GLY A 90 10.64 -5.24 -1.06
N SER A 91 11.61 -5.93 -1.62
CA SER A 91 11.91 -7.32 -1.32
C SER A 91 12.89 -7.41 -0.13
N TRP A 92 12.46 -6.88 1.03
CA TRP A 92 13.27 -6.98 2.24
C TRP A 92 13.37 -8.44 2.71
N ILE A 93 14.56 -9.03 2.66
CA ILE A 93 14.75 -10.44 3.04
C ILE A 93 14.42 -10.74 4.50
N GLY A 94 14.47 -9.74 5.38
CA GLY A 94 14.08 -9.87 6.78
C GLY A 94 12.61 -10.24 6.99
N ASP A 95 11.71 -9.92 6.06
CA ASP A 95 10.31 -10.31 6.11
C ASP A 95 10.09 -11.81 5.86
N TYR A 96 11.09 -12.48 5.29
CA TYR A 96 11.03 -13.90 4.88
C TYR A 96 11.91 -14.81 5.73
N CYS A 97 12.73 -14.27 6.62
CA CYS A 97 13.58 -15.07 7.51
C CYS A 97 13.99 -14.31 8.77
N ASN A 98 14.43 -15.06 9.78
CA ASN A 98 15.13 -14.46 10.92
C ASN A 98 16.56 -14.11 10.49
N LEU A 99 16.79 -12.85 10.10
CA LEU A 99 18.04 -12.36 9.53
C LEU A 99 19.22 -12.55 10.49
N LYS A 100 19.03 -12.19 11.77
CA LYS A 100 20.05 -12.36 12.81
C LYS A 100 20.53 -13.80 12.95
N ALA A 101 19.57 -14.75 13.05
CA ALA A 101 19.92 -16.16 13.15
C ALA A 101 20.62 -16.69 11.89
N LYS A 102 20.30 -16.16 10.69
CA LYS A 102 21.02 -16.50 9.46
C LYS A 102 22.44 -15.97 9.46
N CYS A 103 22.66 -14.72 9.88
CA CYS A 103 23.98 -14.11 10.00
C CYS A 103 24.88 -14.89 10.98
N GLU A 104 24.35 -15.23 12.15
CA GLU A 104 25.04 -16.06 13.14
C GLU A 104 25.44 -17.45 12.58
N ALA A 105 24.52 -18.13 11.87
CA ALA A 105 24.80 -19.45 11.29
C ALA A 105 25.85 -19.44 10.18
N ILE A 106 25.99 -18.31 9.47
CA ILE A 106 26.95 -18.11 8.38
C ILE A 106 28.28 -17.59 8.94
N GLY A 107 28.24 -16.78 10.00
CA GLY A 107 29.37 -16.09 10.61
C GLY A 107 29.71 -14.79 9.86
N ILE A 108 28.71 -13.99 9.50
CA ILE A 108 28.84 -12.69 8.83
C ILE A 108 27.91 -11.66 9.47
N THR A 109 28.14 -10.38 9.19
CA THR A 109 27.25 -9.30 9.62
C THR A 109 26.00 -9.20 8.74
N GLU A 110 24.96 -8.47 9.20
CA GLU A 110 23.77 -8.20 8.41
C GLU A 110 24.11 -7.40 7.15
N ASP A 111 24.98 -6.40 7.26
CA ASP A 111 25.42 -5.59 6.12
C ASP A 111 26.10 -6.43 5.04
N GLU A 112 26.97 -7.36 5.46
CA GLU A 112 27.65 -8.28 4.53
C GLU A 112 26.65 -9.21 3.84
N LEU A 113 25.68 -9.75 4.60
CA LEU A 113 24.63 -10.60 4.03
C LEU A 113 23.75 -9.81 3.04
N CYS A 114 23.28 -8.64 3.43
CA CYS A 114 22.48 -7.76 2.58
C CYS A 114 23.22 -7.41 1.30
N LYS A 115 24.48 -6.99 1.38
CA LYS A 115 25.30 -6.68 0.20
C LYS A 115 25.40 -7.86 -0.76
N LEU A 116 25.68 -9.07 -0.25
CA LEU A 116 25.79 -10.28 -1.07
C LEU A 116 24.48 -10.66 -1.74
N VAL A 117 23.35 -10.47 -1.04
CA VAL A 117 22.02 -10.83 -1.56
C VAL A 117 21.54 -9.80 -2.55
N TYR A 118 21.56 -8.51 -2.20
CA TYR A 118 20.97 -7.46 -3.03
C TYR A 118 21.74 -7.19 -4.30
N GLU A 119 23.05 -7.45 -4.35
CA GLU A 119 23.82 -7.45 -5.60
C GLU A 119 23.18 -8.34 -6.69
N LYS A 120 22.52 -9.44 -6.27
CA LYS A 120 21.86 -10.39 -7.20
C LYS A 120 20.35 -10.25 -7.24
N LEU A 121 19.75 -9.79 -6.12
CA LEU A 121 18.32 -9.69 -5.99
C LEU A 121 17.77 -8.45 -6.70
N ASP A 122 18.44 -7.29 -6.59
CA ASP A 122 17.95 -6.04 -7.18
C ASP A 122 17.69 -6.11 -8.68
N PRO A 123 18.61 -6.66 -9.51
CA PRO A 123 18.33 -6.81 -10.94
C PRO A 123 17.16 -7.75 -11.23
N LEU A 124 16.94 -8.76 -10.38
CA LEU A 124 15.81 -9.66 -10.50
C LEU A 124 14.50 -8.97 -10.12
N VAL A 125 14.50 -8.18 -9.05
CA VAL A 125 13.35 -7.37 -8.62
C VAL A 125 12.94 -6.41 -9.73
N GLU A 126 13.87 -5.62 -10.26
CA GLU A 126 13.59 -4.71 -11.37
C GLU A 126 12.98 -5.40 -12.58
N LYS A 127 13.47 -6.59 -12.91
CA LYS A 127 12.91 -7.39 -14.02
C LYS A 127 11.48 -7.81 -13.75
N ILE A 128 11.21 -8.35 -12.54
CA ILE A 128 9.89 -8.84 -12.13
C ILE A 128 8.89 -7.70 -12.05
N GLU A 129 9.29 -6.56 -11.49
CA GLU A 129 8.44 -5.37 -11.42
C GLU A 129 8.07 -4.86 -12.81
N LYS A 130 9.02 -4.78 -13.75
CA LYS A 130 8.74 -4.39 -15.14
C LYS A 130 7.78 -5.36 -15.84
N GLU A 131 7.93 -6.67 -15.60
CA GLU A 131 7.00 -7.68 -16.11
C GLU A 131 5.60 -7.52 -15.50
N TYR A 132 5.51 -7.30 -14.20
CA TYR A 132 4.24 -7.13 -13.49
C TYR A 132 3.50 -5.85 -13.89
N GLN A 133 4.22 -4.74 -14.11
CA GLN A 133 3.66 -3.47 -14.58
C GLN A 133 2.91 -3.59 -15.92
N GLN A 134 3.20 -4.60 -16.73
CA GLN A 134 2.49 -4.86 -17.99
C GLN A 134 1.17 -5.60 -17.78
N THR A 135 0.93 -6.17 -16.60
CA THR A 135 -0.29 -6.96 -16.32
C THR A 135 -1.52 -6.08 -16.15
N GLU A 136 -2.68 -6.66 -16.44
CA GLU A 136 -3.97 -5.99 -16.19
C GLU A 136 -4.23 -5.76 -14.70
N GLU A 137 -3.74 -6.65 -13.83
CA GLU A 137 -3.82 -6.49 -12.38
C GLU A 137 -3.15 -5.19 -11.93
N TYR A 138 -1.90 -4.96 -12.36
CA TYR A 138 -1.15 -3.74 -12.03
C TYR A 138 -1.85 -2.48 -12.56
N LYS A 139 -2.25 -2.48 -13.85
CA LYS A 139 -2.91 -1.33 -14.48
C LYS A 139 -4.24 -0.97 -13.79
N THR A 140 -4.99 -1.98 -13.37
CA THR A 140 -6.25 -1.78 -12.64
C THR A 140 -5.97 -1.21 -11.26
N HIS A 141 -5.00 -1.77 -10.53
CA HIS A 141 -4.59 -1.26 -9.23
C HIS A 141 -4.11 0.20 -9.30
N GLU A 142 -3.28 0.54 -10.28
CA GLU A 142 -2.85 1.92 -10.52
C GLU A 142 -4.02 2.87 -10.83
N LYS A 143 -5.01 2.39 -11.58
CA LYS A 143 -6.23 3.17 -11.81
C LYS A 143 -7.00 3.42 -10.51
N HIS A 144 -7.17 2.39 -9.70
CA HIS A 144 -7.85 2.51 -8.39
C HIS A 144 -7.08 3.45 -7.46
N ARG A 145 -5.76 3.31 -7.40
CA ARG A 145 -4.90 4.20 -6.61
C ARG A 145 -5.08 5.67 -6.99
N LYS A 146 -5.05 5.99 -8.28
CA LYS A 146 -5.27 7.36 -8.75
C LYS A 146 -6.64 7.92 -8.37
N ILE A 147 -7.68 7.09 -8.37
CA ILE A 147 -9.02 7.49 -7.91
C ILE A 147 -8.99 7.80 -6.42
N ILE A 148 -8.38 6.93 -5.62
CA ILE A 148 -8.29 7.08 -4.16
C ILE A 148 -7.41 8.29 -3.79
N ASP A 149 -6.27 8.46 -4.44
CA ASP A 149 -5.37 9.60 -4.21
C ASP A 149 -6.10 10.93 -4.47
N LYS A 150 -6.83 11.00 -5.60
CA LYS A 150 -7.65 12.17 -5.92
C LYS A 150 -8.75 12.41 -4.89
N TYR A 151 -9.46 11.36 -4.49
CA TYR A 151 -10.47 11.44 -3.45
C TYR A 151 -9.90 11.99 -2.12
N LEU A 152 -8.75 11.49 -1.70
CA LEU A 152 -8.10 11.96 -0.46
C LEU A 152 -7.66 13.42 -0.55
N GLU A 153 -7.17 13.84 -1.72
CA GLU A 153 -6.81 15.24 -1.98
C GLU A 153 -8.04 16.16 -1.95
N ASP A 154 -9.10 15.81 -2.66
CA ASP A 154 -10.34 16.58 -2.71
C ASP A 154 -11.01 16.65 -1.32
N LYS A 155 -11.03 15.52 -0.60
CA LYS A 155 -11.51 15.43 0.78
C LYS A 155 -10.73 16.35 1.70
N SER A 156 -9.40 16.30 1.66
CA SER A 156 -8.55 17.15 2.52
C SER A 156 -8.82 18.64 2.30
N LYS A 157 -8.90 19.08 1.03
CA LYS A 157 -9.18 20.48 0.68
C LYS A 157 -10.57 20.93 1.14
N PHE A 158 -11.56 20.07 0.98
CA PHE A 158 -12.93 20.38 1.36
C PHE A 158 -13.09 20.44 2.89
N GLU A 159 -12.52 19.49 3.60
CA GLU A 159 -12.63 19.38 5.06
C GLU A 159 -11.81 20.43 5.81
N GLU A 160 -10.77 20.98 5.20
CA GLU A 160 -10.06 22.15 5.71
C GLU A 160 -10.99 23.38 5.83
N ILE A 161 -11.94 23.50 4.89
CA ILE A 161 -12.88 24.62 4.85
C ILE A 161 -14.13 24.34 5.70
N TYR A 162 -14.73 23.17 5.54
CA TYR A 162 -16.06 22.86 6.02
C TYR A 162 -16.09 21.92 7.25
N GLY A 163 -14.92 21.51 7.74
CA GLY A 163 -14.76 20.66 8.92
C GLY A 163 -14.69 19.16 8.60
N SER A 164 -14.17 18.41 9.56
CA SER A 164 -13.93 16.97 9.43
C SER A 164 -15.18 16.18 9.09
N ASN A 165 -15.02 15.16 8.26
CA ASN A 165 -16.06 14.25 7.76
C ASN A 165 -17.18 14.94 6.94
N SER A 166 -17.03 16.21 6.56
CA SER A 166 -18.03 16.90 5.76
C SER A 166 -18.04 16.41 4.30
N TYR A 167 -16.88 16.06 3.75
CA TYR A 167 -16.76 15.56 2.38
C TYR A 167 -17.51 14.24 2.19
N ASP A 168 -17.25 13.25 3.03
CA ASP A 168 -17.82 11.91 2.92
C ASP A 168 -19.34 11.86 3.15
N LYS A 169 -19.91 12.92 3.68
CA LYS A 169 -21.38 13.07 3.81
C LYS A 169 -22.04 13.51 2.51
N CYS A 170 -21.29 14.17 1.64
CA CYS A 170 -21.81 14.78 0.41
C CYS A 170 -21.32 14.08 -0.86
N TYR A 171 -20.10 13.60 -0.87
CA TYR A 171 -19.42 13.04 -2.04
C TYR A 171 -18.97 11.60 -1.82
N ASP A 172 -18.98 10.81 -2.90
CA ASP A 172 -18.40 9.47 -2.90
C ASP A 172 -16.92 9.48 -3.35
N VAL A 173 -16.27 8.31 -3.33
CA VAL A 173 -14.87 8.12 -3.72
C VAL A 173 -14.56 8.57 -5.16
N PHE A 174 -15.56 8.62 -6.04
CA PHE A 174 -15.41 9.08 -7.41
C PHE A 174 -15.61 10.60 -7.55
N GLY A 175 -15.84 11.33 -6.45
CA GLY A 175 -16.12 12.75 -6.43
C GLY A 175 -17.53 13.08 -6.92
N ILE A 176 -18.42 12.11 -6.93
CA ILE A 176 -19.81 12.32 -7.34
C ILE A 176 -20.60 12.87 -6.15
N LEU A 177 -21.26 14.03 -6.35
CA LEU A 177 -22.14 14.61 -5.36
C LEU A 177 -23.37 13.73 -5.16
N ARG A 178 -23.57 13.22 -3.94
CA ARG A 178 -24.65 12.33 -3.54
C ARG A 178 -25.71 12.99 -2.68
N ASN A 179 -25.33 14.04 -1.96
CA ASN A 179 -26.24 14.76 -1.08
C ASN A 179 -26.10 16.28 -1.26
N SER A 180 -26.83 16.84 -2.19
CA SER A 180 -26.81 18.27 -2.52
C SER A 180 -27.43 19.13 -1.42
N GLU A 181 -28.48 18.65 -0.76
CA GLU A 181 -29.18 19.41 0.30
C GLU A 181 -28.26 19.60 1.52
N LEU A 182 -27.55 18.52 1.89
CA LEU A 182 -26.60 18.60 2.99
C LEU A 182 -25.40 19.50 2.65
N LEU A 183 -24.92 19.43 1.41
CA LEU A 183 -23.86 20.33 0.93
C LEU A 183 -24.25 21.80 1.08
N GLU A 184 -25.46 22.15 0.64
CA GLU A 184 -25.97 23.53 0.76
C GLU A 184 -26.19 23.94 2.23
N SER A 185 -26.58 23.01 3.09
CA SER A 185 -26.68 23.24 4.54
C SER A 185 -25.31 23.53 5.17
N ILE A 186 -24.30 22.72 4.85
CA ILE A 186 -22.92 22.89 5.32
C ILE A 186 -22.36 24.25 4.88
N LYS A 187 -22.53 24.62 3.62
CA LYS A 187 -22.08 25.92 3.09
C LYS A 187 -22.74 27.08 3.80
N ARG A 188 -24.08 27.04 3.99
CA ARG A 188 -24.80 28.09 4.71
C ARG A 188 -24.33 28.26 6.15
N GLN A 189 -24.10 27.14 6.87
CA GLN A 189 -23.57 27.19 8.23
C GLN A 189 -22.18 27.82 8.29
N TYR A 190 -21.31 27.49 7.33
CA TYR A 190 -19.98 28.07 7.23
C TYR A 190 -20.02 29.58 6.99
N GLU A 191 -20.83 30.06 6.03
CA GLU A 191 -20.94 31.49 5.74
C GLU A 191 -21.54 32.27 6.92
N SER A 192 -22.57 31.71 7.59
CA SER A 192 -23.15 32.32 8.79
C SER A 192 -22.13 32.42 9.94
N ALA A 193 -21.29 31.39 10.15
CA ALA A 193 -20.24 31.44 11.15
C ALA A 193 -19.17 32.50 10.83
N LYS A 194 -18.82 32.64 9.58
CA LYS A 194 -17.86 33.64 9.09
C LYS A 194 -18.38 35.08 9.26
N GLU A 195 -19.64 35.31 8.93
CA GLU A 195 -20.31 36.61 9.16
C GLU A 195 -20.37 36.96 10.64
N TYR A 196 -20.70 35.99 11.50
CA TYR A 196 -20.71 36.19 12.94
C TYR A 196 -19.33 36.58 13.48
N GLN A 197 -18.28 35.88 13.06
CA GLN A 197 -16.93 36.22 13.45
C GLN A 197 -16.54 37.64 13.00
N ARG A 198 -16.87 38.03 11.75
CA ARG A 198 -16.61 39.36 11.24
C ARG A 198 -17.30 40.45 12.07
N SER A 199 -18.58 40.29 12.33
CA SER A 199 -19.35 41.24 13.12
C SER A 199 -18.84 41.33 14.58
N TYR A 200 -18.38 40.22 15.15
CA TYR A 200 -17.79 40.20 16.49
C TYR A 200 -16.48 41.04 16.52
N TYR A 201 -15.59 40.89 15.58
CA TYR A 201 -14.36 41.66 15.52
C TYR A 201 -14.60 43.14 15.21
N GLU A 202 -15.55 43.48 14.37
CA GLU A 202 -15.94 44.86 14.09
C GLU A 202 -16.49 45.58 15.34
N ASN A 203 -17.35 44.90 16.09
CA ASN A 203 -17.90 45.42 17.36
C ASN A 203 -16.84 45.52 18.46
N PHE A 204 -15.93 44.55 18.53
CA PHE A 204 -14.81 44.58 19.49
C PHE A 204 -13.90 45.79 19.23
N ASN A 205 -13.49 46.01 17.98
CA ASN A 205 -12.61 47.11 17.59
C ASN A 205 -13.30 48.51 17.75
N SER A 206 -14.62 48.60 17.68
CA SER A 206 -15.36 49.86 17.86
C SER A 206 -15.49 50.25 19.30
N ASN A 207 -15.49 49.30 20.24
CA ASN A 207 -15.63 49.57 21.68
C ASN A 207 -14.31 49.89 22.40
N TYR A 208 -13.16 49.75 21.70
CA TYR A 208 -11.82 50.03 22.25
C TYR A 208 -11.12 51.20 21.53
N LYS A 209 -11.83 52.00 20.75
CA LYS A 209 -11.39 53.30 20.25
C LYS A 209 -12.10 54.42 21.00
#